data_3ca8ce54f0ccc64937a130608a8300fc
#
_entry.id   3ca8ce54f0ccc64937a130608a8300fc
#
_cell.length_a   1.000
_cell.length_b   1.000
_cell.length_c   1.000
_cell.angle_alpha   90.00
_cell.angle_beta   90.00
_cell.angle_gamma   90.00
#
_symmetry.space_group_name_H-M   'P 1'
#
loop_
_entity.id
_entity.type
_entity.pdbx_description
1 polymer ?
#
loop_
_entity_poly.entity_id
_entity_poly.type
_entity_poly.pdbx_seq_one_letter_code
_entity_poly.pdbx_strand_id
1 'polypeptide(L)'
;KDDENINSQPFMSWRERFLYCMEAVAKASAATGEVKGTYLNVTAATMEDMYERAEFAKELGSVIVMIDLVIGWTAIQSMSNWCRRNDMILHMHRAGHGTYTRQKNHGVSFRVIAKWLRLAGVDHLHTGTAVGKLEGDPMTVQGYYNVCRDTYTKQDLQRGLFFDQDWADLKKVMPVASGGIHAGHMHQLLTLFGDDVVLQFGGGTIGHPAGIRAGAIANRVALESMVKARNEGRDIANEGPQILDAAAKWCKPLAQALETCKDVSFNYTPT
;
A
#
# COMPACT_ATOMS: atom_id res chain seq x y z
N LYS A 1 -7.75 -6.00 2.43
CA LYS A 1 -7.24 -5.24 3.58
C LYS A 1 -8.38 -4.71 4.45
N ASP A 2 -8.10 -4.48 5.71
CA ASP A 2 -8.94 -3.72 6.61
C ASP A 2 -8.78 -2.18 6.38
N ASP A 3 -9.69 -1.38 6.92
CA ASP A 3 -9.70 0.07 6.70
C ASP A 3 -8.86 0.82 7.74
N GLU A 4 -8.14 1.83 7.30
CA GLU A 4 -7.33 2.69 8.16
C GLU A 4 -8.15 3.76 8.90
N ASN A 5 -9.35 4.08 8.43
CA ASN A 5 -10.17 5.15 8.99
C ASN A 5 -11.29 4.63 9.90
N ILE A 6 -11.63 3.35 9.79
CA ILE A 6 -12.76 2.74 10.50
C ILE A 6 -12.23 1.67 11.45
N ASN A 7 -11.87 2.08 12.64
CA ASN A 7 -11.34 1.17 13.65
C ASN A 7 -12.41 0.47 14.47
N SER A 8 -13.43 1.20 14.86
CA SER A 8 -14.57 0.65 15.60
C SER A 8 -15.75 1.59 15.43
N GLN A 9 -16.85 1.08 14.97
CA GLN A 9 -18.09 1.83 14.76
C GLN A 9 -19.20 1.25 15.60
N PRO A 10 -20.20 2.04 16.01
CA PRO A 10 -21.34 1.54 16.79
C PRO A 10 -22.09 0.39 16.12
N PHE A 11 -22.07 0.35 14.78
CA PHE A 11 -22.73 -0.68 13.96
C PHE A 11 -21.80 -1.85 13.60
N MET A 12 -20.51 -1.76 13.91
CA MET A 12 -19.54 -2.82 13.64
C MET A 12 -18.36 -2.72 14.59
N SER A 13 -18.30 -3.61 15.57
CA SER A 13 -17.18 -3.71 16.49
C SER A 13 -15.92 -4.20 15.77
N TRP A 14 -14.73 -3.94 16.34
CA TRP A 14 -13.48 -4.39 15.75
C TRP A 14 -13.41 -5.93 15.68
N ARG A 15 -13.99 -6.66 16.64
CA ARG A 15 -14.01 -8.14 16.63
C ARG A 15 -14.84 -8.66 15.46
N GLU A 16 -16.04 -8.13 15.26
CA GLU A 16 -16.91 -8.51 14.14
C GLU A 16 -16.23 -8.21 12.79
N ARG A 17 -15.60 -7.04 12.66
CA ARG A 17 -14.86 -6.66 11.45
C ARG A 17 -13.75 -7.67 11.14
N PHE A 18 -12.98 -8.10 12.13
CA PHE A 18 -11.93 -9.11 11.95
C PHE A 18 -12.49 -10.45 11.50
N LEU A 19 -13.58 -10.90 12.14
CA LEU A 19 -14.27 -12.14 11.76
C LEU A 19 -14.77 -12.09 10.32
N TYR A 20 -15.45 -11.02 9.92
CA TYR A 20 -15.95 -10.88 8.55
C TYR A 20 -14.82 -10.78 7.52
N CYS A 21 -13.74 -10.06 7.83
CA CYS A 21 -12.57 -9.99 6.94
C CYS A 21 -11.95 -11.38 6.74
N MET A 22 -11.72 -12.12 7.81
CA MET A 22 -11.11 -13.45 7.73
C MET A 22 -12.02 -14.48 7.07
N GLU A 23 -13.34 -14.42 7.30
CA GLU A 23 -14.31 -15.24 6.57
C GLU A 23 -14.27 -14.96 5.06
N ALA A 24 -14.21 -13.69 4.67
CA ALA A 24 -14.12 -13.30 3.27
C ALA A 24 -12.81 -13.79 2.62
N VAL A 25 -11.69 -13.71 3.35
CA VAL A 25 -10.39 -14.22 2.91
C VAL A 25 -10.42 -15.74 2.73
N ALA A 26 -10.99 -16.48 3.69
CA ALA A 26 -11.14 -17.92 3.61
C ALA A 26 -12.00 -18.34 2.41
N LYS A 27 -13.14 -17.68 2.18
CA LYS A 27 -14.00 -17.90 1.00
C LYS A 27 -13.25 -17.62 -0.32
N ALA A 28 -12.49 -16.51 -0.37
CA ALA A 28 -11.74 -16.15 -1.58
C ALA A 28 -10.63 -17.17 -1.85
N SER A 29 -9.89 -17.59 -0.83
CA SER A 29 -8.83 -18.60 -0.95
C SER A 29 -9.39 -19.96 -1.42
N ALA A 30 -10.51 -20.40 -0.84
CA ALA A 30 -11.18 -21.63 -1.24
C ALA A 30 -11.70 -21.57 -2.70
N ALA A 31 -12.23 -20.43 -3.12
CA ALA A 31 -12.76 -20.25 -4.48
C ALA A 31 -11.68 -20.17 -5.56
N THR A 32 -10.47 -19.72 -5.23
CA THR A 32 -9.39 -19.50 -6.22
C THR A 32 -8.27 -20.54 -6.14
N GLY A 33 -8.17 -21.30 -5.04
CA GLY A 33 -7.04 -22.17 -4.75
C GLY A 33 -5.74 -21.41 -4.41
N GLU A 34 -5.81 -20.09 -4.26
CA GLU A 34 -4.65 -19.24 -3.95
C GLU A 34 -4.68 -18.80 -2.49
N VAL A 35 -3.53 -18.76 -1.85
CA VAL A 35 -3.38 -18.14 -0.53
C VAL A 35 -3.61 -16.62 -0.66
N LYS A 36 -4.54 -16.09 0.12
CA LYS A 36 -4.86 -14.68 0.17
C LYS A 36 -4.34 -14.07 1.48
N GLY A 37 -3.35 -13.19 1.37
CA GLY A 37 -2.92 -12.38 2.50
C GLY A 37 -3.94 -11.28 2.82
N THR A 38 -4.05 -10.93 4.09
CA THR A 38 -4.82 -9.78 4.55
C THR A 38 -4.15 -9.19 5.78
N TYR A 39 -4.40 -7.93 6.06
CA TYR A 39 -4.00 -7.29 7.29
C TYR A 39 -5.19 -6.63 7.98
N LEU A 40 -5.22 -6.77 9.29
CA LEU A 40 -6.26 -6.26 10.16
C LEU A 40 -5.72 -5.06 10.94
N ASN A 41 -6.49 -3.97 10.98
CA ASN A 41 -6.10 -2.75 11.67
C ASN A 41 -6.31 -2.92 13.19
N VAL A 42 -5.21 -3.03 13.92
CA VAL A 42 -5.21 -3.21 15.37
C VAL A 42 -5.04 -1.90 16.14
N THR A 43 -4.99 -0.76 15.43
CA THR A 43 -4.89 0.56 16.06
C THR A 43 -5.97 0.76 17.11
N ALA A 44 -5.59 1.16 18.30
CA ALA A 44 -6.47 1.40 19.42
C ALA A 44 -5.97 2.56 20.29
N ALA A 45 -6.71 2.91 21.34
CA ALA A 45 -6.37 4.01 22.21
C ALA A 45 -5.20 3.70 23.16
N THR A 46 -5.02 2.43 23.52
CA THR A 46 -3.98 1.97 24.45
C THR A 46 -3.15 0.84 23.84
N MET A 47 -1.97 0.59 24.39
CA MET A 47 -1.14 -0.54 23.98
C MET A 47 -1.77 -1.87 24.35
N GLU A 48 -2.45 -1.93 25.49
CA GLU A 48 -3.17 -3.11 25.96
C GLU A 48 -4.25 -3.53 24.96
N ASP A 49 -5.07 -2.59 24.52
CA ASP A 49 -6.09 -2.83 23.49
C ASP A 49 -5.45 -3.26 22.14
N MET A 50 -4.32 -2.65 21.76
CA MET A 50 -3.63 -3.03 20.52
C MET A 50 -3.07 -4.44 20.61
N TYR A 51 -2.51 -4.84 21.74
CA TYR A 51 -2.05 -6.21 21.95
C TYR A 51 -3.21 -7.20 21.92
N GLU A 52 -4.34 -6.91 22.59
CA GLU A 52 -5.53 -7.76 22.55
C GLU A 52 -6.01 -7.96 21.10
N ARG A 53 -6.09 -6.89 20.32
CA ARG A 53 -6.50 -6.97 18.91
C ARG A 53 -5.49 -7.76 18.07
N ALA A 54 -4.20 -7.59 18.31
CA ALA A 54 -3.16 -8.29 17.57
C ALA A 54 -3.12 -9.79 17.89
N GLU A 55 -3.29 -10.16 19.16
CA GLU A 55 -3.45 -11.57 19.56
C GLU A 55 -4.67 -12.19 18.90
N PHE A 56 -5.81 -11.52 18.94
CA PHE A 56 -7.02 -12.03 18.29
C PHE A 56 -6.87 -12.16 16.77
N ALA A 57 -6.20 -11.21 16.10
CA ALA A 57 -5.89 -11.31 14.68
C ALA A 57 -5.03 -12.54 14.37
N LYS A 58 -4.02 -12.80 15.21
CA LYS A 58 -3.16 -13.98 15.12
C LYS A 58 -3.94 -15.29 15.33
N GLU A 59 -4.82 -15.34 16.33
CA GLU A 59 -5.70 -16.49 16.58
C GLU A 59 -6.61 -16.80 15.38
N LEU A 60 -7.06 -15.78 14.66
CA LEU A 60 -7.83 -15.93 13.42
C LEU A 60 -7.00 -16.38 12.21
N GLY A 61 -5.68 -16.51 12.36
CA GLY A 61 -4.77 -16.91 11.29
C GLY A 61 -4.31 -15.76 10.37
N SER A 62 -4.53 -14.50 10.75
CA SER A 62 -3.88 -13.37 10.06
C SER A 62 -2.38 -13.38 10.37
N VAL A 63 -1.56 -13.19 9.34
CA VAL A 63 -0.09 -13.11 9.48
C VAL A 63 0.41 -11.67 9.44
N ILE A 64 -0.47 -10.71 9.16
CA ILE A 64 -0.15 -9.29 9.05
C ILE A 64 -1.12 -8.49 9.92
N VAL A 65 -0.58 -7.58 10.73
CA VAL A 65 -1.36 -6.57 11.44
C VAL A 65 -0.99 -5.18 10.95
N MET A 66 -1.94 -4.27 10.96
CA MET A 66 -1.75 -2.88 10.57
C MET A 66 -1.87 -1.97 11.77
N ILE A 67 -1.04 -0.94 11.82
CA ILE A 67 -1.14 0.18 12.75
C ILE A 67 -1.04 1.50 11.99
N ASP A 68 -1.60 2.55 12.57
CA ASP A 68 -1.55 3.90 12.02
C ASP A 68 -0.45 4.74 12.69
N LEU A 69 0.18 5.63 11.92
CA LEU A 69 1.25 6.52 12.40
C LEU A 69 0.84 7.38 13.61
N VAL A 70 -0.45 7.70 13.71
CA VAL A 70 -1.00 8.56 14.77
C VAL A 70 -0.81 8.03 16.20
N ILE A 71 -0.51 6.73 16.37
CA ILE A 71 -0.29 6.15 17.71
C ILE A 71 1.02 6.62 18.37
N GLY A 72 1.92 7.19 17.59
CA GLY A 72 3.18 7.73 18.07
C GLY A 72 4.34 6.73 18.15
N TRP A 73 5.54 7.25 18.27
CA TRP A 73 6.80 6.51 18.10
C TRP A 73 7.00 5.38 19.12
N THR A 74 6.70 5.61 20.39
CA THR A 74 6.83 4.59 21.43
C THR A 74 5.91 3.40 21.17
N ALA A 75 4.66 3.67 20.80
CA ALA A 75 3.69 2.62 20.50
C ALA A 75 4.08 1.83 19.23
N ILE A 76 4.60 2.52 18.19
CA ILE A 76 5.13 1.88 16.98
C ILE A 76 6.26 0.91 17.32
N GLN A 77 7.22 1.33 18.14
CA GLN A 77 8.33 0.48 18.60
C GLN A 77 7.83 -0.74 19.39
N SER A 78 6.86 -0.53 20.27
CA SER A 78 6.26 -1.61 21.06
C SER A 78 5.57 -2.65 20.18
N MET A 79 4.78 -2.20 19.18
CA MET A 79 4.12 -3.08 18.22
C MET A 79 5.11 -3.80 17.31
N SER A 80 6.18 -3.13 16.86
CA SER A 80 7.25 -3.76 16.09
C SER A 80 7.93 -4.89 16.89
N ASN A 81 8.21 -4.66 18.17
CA ASN A 81 8.77 -5.68 19.05
C ASN A 81 7.81 -6.85 19.27
N TRP A 82 6.52 -6.57 19.44
CA TRP A 82 5.50 -7.60 19.56
C TRP A 82 5.42 -8.45 18.28
N CYS A 83 5.36 -7.83 17.11
CA CYS A 83 5.30 -8.52 15.82
C CYS A 83 6.49 -9.45 15.62
N ARG A 84 7.72 -9.00 15.91
CA ARG A 84 8.92 -9.84 15.82
C ARG A 84 8.89 -11.07 16.74
N ARG A 85 8.35 -10.93 17.95
CA ARG A 85 8.25 -12.05 18.91
C ARG A 85 7.16 -13.04 18.55
N ASN A 86 6.21 -12.63 17.72
CA ASN A 86 5.04 -13.40 17.35
C ASN A 86 5.05 -13.86 15.88
N ASP A 87 6.15 -13.68 15.16
CA ASP A 87 6.31 -14.01 13.74
C ASP A 87 5.23 -13.35 12.86
N MET A 88 4.89 -12.10 13.20
CA MET A 88 3.88 -11.30 12.48
C MET A 88 4.54 -10.21 11.64
N ILE A 89 3.95 -9.91 10.50
CA ILE A 89 4.32 -8.80 9.63
C ILE A 89 3.63 -7.52 10.13
N LEU A 90 4.38 -6.44 10.27
CA LEU A 90 3.86 -5.13 10.65
C LEU A 90 3.66 -4.23 9.44
N HIS A 91 2.42 -3.97 9.10
CA HIS A 91 2.02 -3.02 8.06
C HIS A 91 1.76 -1.64 8.68
N MET A 92 2.49 -0.63 8.21
CA MET A 92 2.37 0.75 8.70
C MET A 92 1.56 1.60 7.73
N HIS A 93 0.38 2.01 8.15
CA HIS A 93 -0.37 3.06 7.48
C HIS A 93 0.08 4.44 7.96
N ARG A 94 0.20 5.40 7.06
CA ARG A 94 0.69 6.74 7.40
C ARG A 94 -0.40 7.76 7.73
N ALA A 95 -1.60 7.32 8.15
CA ALA A 95 -2.69 8.21 8.55
C ALA A 95 -2.19 9.25 9.57
N GLY A 96 -2.54 10.51 9.34
CA GLY A 96 -2.11 11.62 10.18
C GLY A 96 -0.72 12.21 9.84
N HIS A 97 0.02 11.64 8.86
CA HIS A 97 1.35 12.18 8.52
C HIS A 97 1.31 13.64 8.10
N GLY A 98 0.21 14.10 7.51
CA GLY A 98 0.05 15.51 7.09
C GLY A 98 0.21 16.52 8.23
N THR A 99 -0.03 16.11 9.48
CA THR A 99 0.26 16.92 10.67
C THR A 99 1.75 17.29 10.75
N TYR A 100 2.63 16.41 10.28
CA TYR A 100 4.08 16.62 10.31
C TYR A 100 4.63 17.15 8.99
N THR A 101 4.06 16.75 7.85
CA THR A 101 4.70 16.89 6.52
C THR A 101 4.14 18.00 5.65
N ARG A 102 2.97 18.56 5.99
CA ARG A 102 2.25 19.53 5.15
C ARG A 102 2.85 20.94 5.17
N GLN A 103 3.46 21.33 6.27
CA GLN A 103 3.97 22.69 6.47
C GLN A 103 5.34 22.88 5.83
N LYS A 104 5.55 23.97 5.10
CA LYS A 104 6.85 24.27 4.46
C LYS A 104 7.95 24.65 5.46
N ASN A 105 7.58 25.37 6.51
CA ASN A 105 8.56 26.00 7.41
C ASN A 105 8.69 25.29 8.76
N HIS A 106 7.96 24.19 8.96
CA HIS A 106 7.91 23.53 10.25
C HIS A 106 7.34 22.11 10.10
N GLY A 107 7.78 21.21 10.95
CA GLY A 107 7.37 19.82 10.91
C GLY A 107 8.52 18.87 10.61
N VAL A 108 8.18 17.71 10.06
CA VAL A 108 9.14 16.64 9.75
C VAL A 108 8.89 16.15 8.33
N SER A 109 9.93 16.14 7.50
CA SER A 109 9.83 15.56 6.15
C SER A 109 9.44 14.07 6.21
N PHE A 110 8.56 13.64 5.31
CA PHE A 110 8.16 12.24 5.23
C PHE A 110 9.35 11.28 5.00
N ARG A 111 10.41 11.74 4.37
CA ARG A 111 11.65 10.96 4.23
C ARG A 111 12.28 10.61 5.58
N VAL A 112 12.29 11.54 6.52
CA VAL A 112 12.76 11.30 7.89
C VAL A 112 11.86 10.29 8.59
N ILE A 113 10.54 10.45 8.43
CA ILE A 113 9.55 9.50 8.97
C ILE A 113 9.80 8.10 8.39
N ALA A 114 9.98 7.97 7.08
CA ALA A 114 10.26 6.68 6.42
C ALA A 114 11.56 6.03 6.95
N LYS A 115 12.62 6.82 7.15
CA LYS A 115 13.86 6.34 7.78
C LYS A 115 13.63 5.83 9.20
N TRP A 116 12.92 6.58 10.01
CA TRP A 116 12.62 6.19 11.39
C TRP A 116 11.76 4.94 11.47
N LEU A 117 10.79 4.79 10.56
CA LEU A 117 9.95 3.59 10.50
C LEU A 117 10.75 2.35 10.07
N ARG A 118 11.68 2.52 9.13
CA ARG A 118 12.62 1.45 8.78
C ARG A 118 13.50 1.05 9.97
N LEU A 119 14.04 2.03 10.72
CA LEU A 119 14.79 1.80 11.96
C LEU A 119 13.94 1.15 13.05
N ALA A 120 12.66 1.49 13.14
CA ALA A 120 11.72 0.88 14.08
C ALA A 120 11.43 -0.60 13.75
N GLY A 121 11.69 -1.04 12.51
CA GLY A 121 11.50 -2.42 12.08
C GLY A 121 10.09 -2.71 11.57
N VAL A 122 9.42 -1.74 10.93
CA VAL A 122 8.18 -2.02 10.19
C VAL A 122 8.52 -2.80 8.91
N ASP A 123 7.59 -3.63 8.45
CA ASP A 123 7.79 -4.47 7.27
C ASP A 123 7.18 -3.86 6.01
N HIS A 124 6.03 -3.19 6.14
CA HIS A 124 5.36 -2.47 5.04
C HIS A 124 5.12 -1.01 5.42
N LEU A 125 5.26 -0.09 4.47
CA LEU A 125 5.03 1.34 4.69
C LEU A 125 4.33 1.99 3.51
N HIS A 126 3.23 2.70 3.75
CA HIS A 126 2.60 3.57 2.75
C HIS A 126 3.52 4.73 2.37
N THR A 127 3.96 4.79 1.12
CA THR A 127 4.96 5.75 0.63
C THR A 127 4.47 6.65 -0.52
N GLY A 128 3.22 6.49 -0.92
CA GLY A 128 2.66 7.26 -2.05
C GLY A 128 2.72 6.54 -3.38
N THR A 129 2.11 7.12 -4.41
CA THR A 129 1.87 6.46 -5.70
C THR A 129 2.52 7.11 -6.90
N ALA A 130 2.93 8.37 -6.82
CA ALA A 130 3.42 9.19 -7.94
C ALA A 130 2.45 9.35 -9.14
N VAL A 131 1.39 8.55 -9.23
CA VAL A 131 0.40 8.58 -10.34
C VAL A 131 -1.04 8.73 -9.88
N GLY A 132 -1.31 8.66 -8.58
CA GLY A 132 -2.65 8.78 -8.00
C GLY A 132 -2.91 10.16 -7.40
N LYS A 133 -3.95 10.23 -6.57
CA LYS A 133 -4.47 11.46 -5.94
C LYS A 133 -3.50 12.12 -4.95
N LEU A 134 -2.41 11.49 -4.61
CA LEU A 134 -1.54 11.99 -3.55
C LEU A 134 -0.71 13.18 -4.00
N GLU A 135 -0.66 14.17 -3.13
CA GLU A 135 0.27 15.28 -3.20
C GLU A 135 1.71 14.74 -3.12
N GLY A 136 2.55 15.16 -4.00
CA GLY A 136 3.97 14.84 -3.97
C GLY A 136 4.60 14.77 -5.35
N ASP A 137 5.81 15.29 -5.43
CA ASP A 137 6.63 15.17 -6.63
C ASP A 137 6.98 13.69 -6.89
N PRO A 138 6.76 13.16 -8.10
CA PRO A 138 7.07 11.77 -8.46
C PRO A 138 8.49 11.33 -8.14
N MET A 139 9.48 12.20 -8.33
CA MET A 139 10.87 11.91 -8.03
C MET A 139 11.10 11.76 -6.52
N THR A 140 10.49 12.64 -5.73
CA THR A 140 10.52 12.54 -4.26
C THR A 140 9.89 11.24 -3.76
N VAL A 141 8.77 10.81 -4.36
CA VAL A 141 8.14 9.52 -4.03
C VAL A 141 9.10 8.36 -4.35
N GLN A 142 9.76 8.37 -5.51
CA GLN A 142 10.78 7.36 -5.81
C GLN A 142 11.92 7.36 -4.78
N GLY A 143 12.31 8.53 -4.29
CA GLY A 143 13.29 8.64 -3.19
C GLY A 143 12.84 7.94 -1.91
N TYR A 144 11.54 7.96 -1.58
CA TYR A 144 11.01 7.19 -0.45
C TYR A 144 11.12 5.68 -0.69
N TYR A 145 10.88 5.22 -1.92
CA TYR A 145 11.07 3.82 -2.30
C TYR A 145 12.53 3.39 -2.16
N ASN A 146 13.49 4.23 -2.58
CA ASN A 146 14.91 3.97 -2.36
C ASN A 146 15.23 3.83 -0.86
N VAL A 147 14.77 4.76 -0.03
CA VAL A 147 14.95 4.69 1.44
C VAL A 147 14.41 3.37 2.01
N CYS A 148 13.31 2.87 1.49
CA CYS A 148 12.69 1.63 1.97
C CYS A 148 13.43 0.37 1.50
N ARG A 149 13.86 0.31 0.23
CA ARG A 149 14.30 -0.92 -0.44
C ARG A 149 15.79 -1.11 -0.58
N ASP A 150 16.56 -0.01 -0.67
CA ASP A 150 17.97 -0.10 -0.98
C ASP A 150 18.79 -0.58 0.23
N THR A 151 19.84 -1.34 -0.02
CA THR A 151 20.87 -1.64 1.00
C THR A 151 21.85 -0.48 1.13
N TYR A 152 22.05 0.24 0.05
CA TYR A 152 22.83 1.48 0.00
C TYR A 152 22.06 2.50 -0.84
N THR A 153 21.62 3.59 -0.24
CA THR A 153 20.92 4.68 -0.90
C THR A 153 21.95 5.73 -1.32
N LYS A 154 22.15 5.91 -2.63
CA LYS A 154 23.05 6.92 -3.15
C LYS A 154 22.42 8.30 -3.13
N GLN A 155 23.25 9.34 -2.97
CA GLN A 155 22.82 10.73 -3.10
C GLN A 155 22.13 10.97 -4.45
N ASP A 156 20.95 11.56 -4.41
CA ASP A 156 20.18 12.00 -5.58
C ASP A 156 19.29 13.18 -5.15
N LEU A 157 19.73 14.39 -5.48
CA LEU A 157 19.02 15.61 -5.08
C LEU A 157 17.65 15.76 -5.75
N GLN A 158 17.47 15.20 -6.96
CA GLN A 158 16.17 15.22 -7.63
C GLN A 158 15.15 14.34 -6.90
N ARG A 159 15.61 13.24 -6.31
CA ARG A 159 14.79 12.37 -5.44
C ARG A 159 14.77 12.83 -3.99
N GLY A 160 15.36 13.96 -3.69
CA GLY A 160 15.48 14.48 -2.34
C GLY A 160 16.36 13.65 -1.41
N LEU A 161 17.30 12.89 -1.93
CA LEU A 161 18.31 12.12 -1.20
C LEU A 161 19.58 12.98 -1.08
N PHE A 162 19.79 13.59 0.08
CA PHE A 162 20.82 14.63 0.25
C PHE A 162 22.23 14.10 0.47
N PHE A 163 22.38 12.84 0.85
CA PHE A 163 23.67 12.20 1.08
C PHE A 163 23.55 10.69 0.94
N ASP A 164 24.66 10.05 0.73
CA ASP A 164 24.77 8.60 0.69
C ASP A 164 24.38 8.01 2.05
N GLN A 165 23.67 6.89 2.02
CA GLN A 165 23.24 6.18 3.21
C GLN A 165 23.50 4.70 3.05
N ASP A 166 24.45 4.19 3.81
CA ASP A 166 24.62 2.76 4.01
C ASP A 166 23.64 2.29 5.10
N TRP A 167 22.84 1.29 4.79
CA TRP A 167 21.86 0.73 5.70
C TRP A 167 22.39 -0.49 6.46
N ALA A 168 23.64 -0.90 6.19
CA ALA A 168 24.27 -2.10 6.77
C ALA A 168 23.34 -3.33 6.65
N ASP A 169 23.13 -4.04 7.75
CA ASP A 169 22.26 -5.23 7.80
C ASP A 169 20.79 -4.91 8.10
N LEU A 170 20.41 -3.63 8.10
CA LEU A 170 19.04 -3.24 8.39
C LEU A 170 18.09 -3.74 7.31
N LYS A 171 17.05 -4.46 7.73
CA LYS A 171 16.06 -5.03 6.82
C LYS A 171 15.39 -3.96 5.95
N LYS A 172 15.02 -4.38 4.75
CA LYS A 172 14.22 -3.58 3.83
C LYS A 172 12.79 -3.49 4.29
N VAL A 173 12.12 -2.42 3.85
CA VAL A 173 10.68 -2.21 4.05
C VAL A 173 10.01 -2.29 2.70
N MET A 174 8.92 -3.04 2.58
CA MET A 174 8.11 -3.09 1.38
C MET A 174 7.28 -1.82 1.26
N PRO A 175 7.52 -0.97 0.24
CA PRO A 175 6.70 0.22 0.03
C PRO A 175 5.30 -0.16 -0.45
N VAL A 176 4.31 0.61 -0.01
CA VAL A 176 2.90 0.44 -0.39
C VAL A 176 2.45 1.65 -1.19
N ALA A 177 2.09 1.44 -2.44
CA ALA A 177 1.47 2.42 -3.31
C ALA A 177 -0.05 2.42 -3.10
N SER A 178 -0.57 3.47 -2.49
CA SER A 178 -2.00 3.61 -2.20
C SER A 178 -2.44 5.06 -2.38
N GLY A 179 -3.65 5.27 -2.86
CA GLY A 179 -4.27 6.58 -2.99
C GLY A 179 -4.57 6.96 -4.43
N GLY A 180 -5.86 6.89 -4.82
CA GLY A 180 -6.35 7.31 -6.13
C GLY A 180 -5.90 6.48 -7.33
N ILE A 181 -5.27 5.32 -7.12
CA ILE A 181 -4.87 4.44 -8.23
C ILE A 181 -6.01 3.54 -8.68
N HIS A 182 -6.00 3.20 -9.97
CA HIS A 182 -6.97 2.31 -10.62
C HIS A 182 -6.31 1.47 -11.72
N ALA A 183 -7.02 0.50 -12.28
CA ALA A 183 -6.49 -0.45 -13.27
C ALA A 183 -5.75 0.22 -14.45
N GLY A 184 -6.20 1.40 -14.90
CA GLY A 184 -5.56 2.17 -15.97
C GLY A 184 -4.14 2.66 -15.65
N HIS A 185 -3.79 2.80 -14.38
CA HIS A 185 -2.45 3.22 -13.96
C HIS A 185 -1.43 2.06 -13.89
N MET A 186 -1.83 0.83 -14.14
CA MET A 186 -1.00 -0.35 -13.89
C MET A 186 0.37 -0.29 -14.56
N HIS A 187 0.43 0.14 -15.82
CA HIS A 187 1.68 0.28 -16.57
C HIS A 187 2.63 1.30 -15.94
N GLN A 188 2.10 2.46 -15.50
CA GLN A 188 2.89 3.50 -14.84
C GLN A 188 3.43 3.03 -13.50
N LEU A 189 2.60 2.37 -12.70
CA LEU A 189 2.98 1.85 -11.38
C LEU A 189 4.11 0.84 -11.49
N LEU A 190 4.03 -0.12 -12.41
CA LEU A 190 5.08 -1.12 -12.61
C LEU A 190 6.36 -0.52 -13.21
N THR A 191 6.23 0.48 -14.09
CA THR A 191 7.40 1.19 -14.65
C THR A 191 8.13 1.98 -13.58
N LEU A 192 7.40 2.68 -12.70
CA LEU A 192 8.00 3.55 -11.67
C LEU A 192 8.56 2.77 -10.49
N PHE A 193 7.88 1.69 -10.08
CA PHE A 193 8.16 1.04 -8.81
C PHE A 193 8.67 -0.40 -8.92
N GLY A 194 8.57 -1.01 -10.11
CA GLY A 194 9.00 -2.41 -10.31
C GLY A 194 8.09 -3.40 -9.57
N ASP A 195 8.68 -4.52 -9.15
CA ASP A 195 7.93 -5.65 -8.56
C ASP A 195 7.91 -5.63 -7.03
N ASP A 196 8.91 -5.01 -6.39
CA ASP A 196 8.99 -4.93 -4.93
C ASP A 196 8.13 -3.79 -4.38
N VAL A 197 6.82 -3.95 -4.51
CA VAL A 197 5.80 -2.97 -4.08
C VAL A 197 4.47 -3.65 -3.80
N VAL A 198 3.74 -3.17 -2.80
CA VAL A 198 2.33 -3.51 -2.60
C VAL A 198 1.47 -2.46 -3.30
N LEU A 199 0.66 -2.90 -4.27
CA LEU A 199 -0.30 -2.04 -4.97
C LEU A 199 -1.67 -2.15 -4.29
N GLN A 200 -2.14 -1.07 -3.68
CA GLN A 200 -3.38 -1.05 -2.92
C GLN A 200 -4.45 -0.20 -3.61
N PHE A 201 -5.40 -0.87 -4.23
CA PHE A 201 -6.51 -0.26 -4.94
C PHE A 201 -7.76 -0.20 -4.05
N GLY A 202 -8.00 0.91 -3.37
CA GLY A 202 -9.20 1.16 -2.59
C GLY A 202 -10.37 1.56 -3.48
N GLY A 203 -10.53 2.86 -3.73
CA GLY A 203 -11.59 3.41 -4.58
C GLY A 203 -11.67 2.80 -5.97
N GLY A 204 -10.53 2.50 -6.59
CA GLY A 204 -10.46 1.84 -7.90
C GLY A 204 -11.03 0.40 -7.93
N THR A 205 -11.19 -0.22 -6.77
CA THR A 205 -11.85 -1.53 -6.65
C THR A 205 -13.31 -1.38 -6.21
N ILE A 206 -13.54 -0.63 -5.13
CA ILE A 206 -14.86 -0.48 -4.49
C ILE A 206 -15.82 0.29 -5.39
N GLY A 207 -15.34 1.31 -6.11
CA GLY A 207 -16.12 2.16 -7.01
C GLY A 207 -16.44 1.54 -8.37
N HIS A 208 -16.12 0.27 -8.59
CA HIS A 208 -16.42 -0.38 -9.88
C HIS A 208 -17.95 -0.51 -10.09
N PRO A 209 -18.50 -0.14 -11.27
CA PRO A 209 -19.95 -0.11 -11.51
C PRO A 209 -20.63 -1.49 -11.36
N ALA A 210 -19.90 -2.58 -11.58
CA ALA A 210 -20.39 -3.94 -11.37
C ALA A 210 -20.00 -4.54 -10.01
N GLY A 211 -19.62 -3.71 -9.05
CA GLY A 211 -19.31 -4.08 -7.66
C GLY A 211 -17.85 -4.50 -7.43
N ILE A 212 -17.52 -4.72 -6.16
CA ILE A 212 -16.16 -4.95 -5.66
C ILE A 212 -15.47 -6.14 -6.34
N ARG A 213 -16.20 -7.24 -6.56
CA ARG A 213 -15.64 -8.43 -7.23
C ARG A 213 -15.15 -8.11 -8.64
N ALA A 214 -15.93 -7.34 -9.40
CA ALA A 214 -15.55 -6.93 -10.75
C ALA A 214 -14.33 -5.98 -10.71
N GLY A 215 -14.27 -5.05 -9.75
CA GLY A 215 -13.11 -4.20 -9.54
C GLY A 215 -11.84 -4.99 -9.24
N ALA A 216 -11.93 -6.02 -8.39
CA ALA A 216 -10.81 -6.90 -8.09
C ALA A 216 -10.33 -7.68 -9.32
N ILE A 217 -11.27 -8.20 -10.13
CA ILE A 217 -10.95 -8.87 -11.40
C ILE A 217 -10.26 -7.90 -12.37
N ALA A 218 -10.77 -6.68 -12.51
CA ALA A 218 -10.18 -5.66 -13.38
C ALA A 218 -8.72 -5.36 -13.01
N ASN A 219 -8.43 -5.14 -11.73
CA ASN A 219 -7.08 -4.89 -11.25
C ASN A 219 -6.16 -6.10 -11.46
N ARG A 220 -6.64 -7.32 -11.20
CA ARG A 220 -5.87 -8.54 -11.39
C ARG A 220 -5.52 -8.77 -12.86
N VAL A 221 -6.49 -8.65 -13.76
CA VAL A 221 -6.26 -8.81 -15.20
C VAL A 221 -5.33 -7.74 -15.75
N ALA A 222 -5.46 -6.48 -15.30
CA ALA A 222 -4.53 -5.42 -15.67
C ALA A 222 -3.09 -5.77 -15.27
N LEU A 223 -2.88 -6.21 -14.02
CA LEU A 223 -1.56 -6.61 -13.52
C LEU A 223 -0.96 -7.78 -14.31
N GLU A 224 -1.73 -8.86 -14.48
CA GLU A 224 -1.26 -10.05 -15.18
C GLU A 224 -0.92 -9.75 -16.65
N SER A 225 -1.74 -8.93 -17.32
CA SER A 225 -1.49 -8.53 -18.70
C SER A 225 -0.19 -7.72 -18.84
N MET A 226 0.09 -6.81 -17.89
CA MET A 226 1.33 -6.05 -17.88
C MET A 226 2.56 -6.92 -17.61
N VAL A 227 2.50 -7.79 -16.60
CA VAL A 227 3.60 -8.70 -16.27
C VAL A 227 3.89 -9.64 -17.43
N LYS A 228 2.85 -10.20 -18.05
CA LYS A 228 3.00 -11.07 -19.23
C LYS A 228 3.67 -10.33 -20.38
N ALA A 229 3.16 -9.15 -20.73
CA ALA A 229 3.71 -8.35 -21.84
C ALA A 229 5.19 -7.98 -21.60
N ARG A 230 5.54 -7.57 -20.39
CA ARG A 230 6.93 -7.29 -20.02
C ARG A 230 7.81 -8.54 -20.14
N ASN A 231 7.34 -9.70 -19.69
CA ASN A 231 8.09 -10.96 -19.79
C ASN A 231 8.25 -11.43 -21.25
N GLU A 232 7.37 -11.00 -22.14
CA GLU A 232 7.49 -11.19 -23.59
C GLU A 232 8.39 -10.14 -24.27
N GLY A 233 9.01 -9.23 -23.49
CA GLY A 233 9.94 -8.21 -23.98
C GLY A 233 9.28 -6.95 -24.52
N ARG A 234 8.00 -6.72 -24.25
CA ARG A 234 7.28 -5.51 -24.66
C ARG A 234 7.60 -4.35 -23.73
N ASP A 235 7.60 -3.15 -24.27
CA ASP A 235 7.78 -1.91 -23.52
C ASP A 235 6.49 -1.45 -22.86
N ILE A 236 6.25 -1.91 -21.63
CA ILE A 236 5.03 -1.57 -20.88
C ILE A 236 4.91 -0.06 -20.56
N ALA A 237 6.00 0.70 -20.58
CA ALA A 237 5.96 2.14 -20.35
C ALA A 237 5.25 2.85 -21.53
N ASN A 238 5.61 2.48 -22.74
CA ASN A 238 5.07 3.09 -23.96
C ASN A 238 3.83 2.37 -24.52
N GLU A 239 3.79 1.04 -24.38
CA GLU A 239 2.70 0.22 -24.91
C GLU A 239 1.58 -0.09 -23.86
N GLY A 240 1.71 0.40 -22.64
CA GLY A 240 0.80 0.08 -21.55
C GLY A 240 -0.69 0.29 -21.88
N PRO A 241 -1.11 1.44 -22.43
CA PRO A 241 -2.51 1.65 -22.80
C PRO A 241 -3.01 0.62 -23.81
N GLN A 242 -2.24 0.29 -24.85
CA GLN A 242 -2.61 -0.69 -25.86
C GLN A 242 -2.70 -2.11 -25.31
N ILE A 243 -1.85 -2.45 -24.32
CA ILE A 243 -1.91 -3.75 -23.62
C ILE A 243 -3.21 -3.85 -22.81
N LEU A 244 -3.58 -2.79 -22.08
CA LEU A 244 -4.84 -2.75 -21.33
C LEU A 244 -6.06 -2.82 -22.25
N ASP A 245 -6.05 -2.09 -23.36
CA ASP A 245 -7.12 -2.12 -24.35
C ASP A 245 -7.29 -3.52 -24.97
N ALA A 246 -6.18 -4.21 -25.25
CA ALA A 246 -6.22 -5.58 -25.74
C ALA A 246 -6.82 -6.55 -24.70
N ALA A 247 -6.45 -6.39 -23.42
CA ALA A 247 -7.02 -7.19 -22.33
C ALA A 247 -8.51 -6.88 -22.09
N ALA A 248 -8.93 -5.63 -22.23
CA ALA A 248 -10.30 -5.18 -22.07
C ALA A 248 -11.27 -5.83 -23.11
N LYS A 249 -10.77 -6.24 -24.28
CA LYS A 249 -11.60 -6.90 -25.30
C LYS A 249 -12.20 -8.23 -24.84
N TRP A 250 -11.51 -8.94 -23.96
CA TRP A 250 -11.97 -10.22 -23.40
C TRP A 250 -12.35 -10.14 -21.92
N CYS A 251 -11.99 -9.09 -21.22
CA CYS A 251 -12.32 -8.88 -19.81
C CYS A 251 -13.28 -7.69 -19.64
N LYS A 252 -14.58 -7.97 -19.61
CA LYS A 252 -15.61 -6.94 -19.41
C LYS A 252 -15.40 -6.10 -18.15
N PRO A 253 -15.04 -6.66 -16.97
CA PRO A 253 -14.71 -5.85 -15.79
C PRO A 253 -13.59 -4.83 -16.05
N LEU A 254 -12.52 -5.22 -16.74
CA LEU A 254 -11.44 -4.29 -17.07
C LEU A 254 -11.91 -3.19 -18.03
N ALA A 255 -12.68 -3.54 -19.06
CA ALA A 255 -13.24 -2.54 -19.98
C ALA A 255 -14.10 -1.50 -19.23
N GLN A 256 -14.95 -1.95 -18.31
CA GLN A 256 -15.77 -1.06 -17.49
C GLN A 256 -14.93 -0.20 -16.55
N ALA A 257 -13.88 -0.74 -15.93
CA ALA A 257 -12.98 0.02 -15.07
C ALA A 257 -12.24 1.11 -15.83
N LEU A 258 -11.72 0.81 -17.03
CA LEU A 258 -11.02 1.78 -17.87
C LEU A 258 -11.97 2.89 -18.32
N GLU A 259 -13.19 2.57 -18.74
CA GLU A 259 -14.19 3.57 -19.13
C GLU A 259 -14.61 4.45 -17.96
N THR A 260 -14.84 3.88 -16.77
CA THR A 260 -15.23 4.63 -15.58
C THR A 260 -14.13 5.59 -15.11
N CYS A 261 -12.87 5.22 -15.28
CA CYS A 261 -11.73 5.98 -14.78
C CYS A 261 -11.03 6.84 -15.84
N LYS A 262 -11.51 6.85 -17.10
CA LYS A 262 -10.83 7.54 -18.22
C LYS A 262 -10.61 9.03 -17.99
N ASP A 263 -11.54 9.68 -17.30
CA ASP A 263 -11.52 11.12 -17.03
C ASP A 263 -10.94 11.45 -15.64
N VAL A 264 -10.52 10.42 -14.88
CA VAL A 264 -9.90 10.61 -13.57
C VAL A 264 -8.42 10.89 -13.76
N SER A 265 -8.06 12.17 -13.75
CA SER A 265 -6.68 12.62 -13.75
C SER A 265 -6.36 13.42 -12.49
N PHE A 266 -5.17 13.23 -11.97
CA PHE A 266 -4.67 13.99 -10.82
C PHE A 266 -3.47 14.81 -11.29
N ASN A 267 -3.61 16.11 -11.26
CA ASN A 267 -2.52 17.02 -11.59
C ASN A 267 -1.79 17.39 -10.29
N TYR A 268 -0.50 17.08 -10.27
CA TYR A 268 0.37 17.56 -9.20
C TYR A 268 0.64 19.06 -9.39
N THR A 269 0.28 19.84 -8.40
CA THR A 269 0.67 21.25 -8.31
C THR A 269 1.60 21.39 -7.10
N PRO A 270 2.88 21.75 -7.28
CA PRO A 270 3.78 22.00 -6.15
C PRO A 270 3.21 23.17 -5.33
N THR A 271 3.01 22.97 -4.05
CA THR A 271 2.61 24.05 -3.10
C THR A 271 3.81 24.71 -2.47
#